data_aaffe46ebceca0283d09b2ce86164da1
#
_entry.id   aaffe46ebceca0283d09b2ce86164da1
#
_cell.length_a   1.000
_cell.length_b   1.000
_cell.length_c   1.000
_cell.angle_alpha   90.00
_cell.angle_beta   90.00
_cell.angle_gamma   90.00
#
_symmetry.space_group_name_H-M   'P 1'
#
loop_
_entity.id
_entity.type
_entity.pdbx_description
1 polymer ?
#
loop_
_entity_poly.entity_id
_entity_poly.type
_entity_poly.pdbx_seq_one_letter_code
_entity_poly.pdbx_strand_id
1 'polypeptide(L)'
;MDQSLVERMREYLNAGLAMDVEALDALYDPDFENIRCDEAGQVVILTKGQFMARFRALREQGQRIGERVDDVRFLATTVYGGQGTIVMHRINEGVPVLYNFVWRWEDGRWTTLVREFTFDKDITPLIRMAEAARGVSA
;
A
#
# COMPACT_ATOMS: atom_id res chain seq x y z
N MET A 1 -1.60 8.42 19.60
CA MET A 1 -1.13 7.79 18.34
C MET A 1 0.24 7.17 18.57
N ASP A 2 0.48 5.97 18.09
CA ASP A 2 1.76 5.29 18.28
C ASP A 2 2.80 5.85 17.32
N GLN A 3 3.80 6.54 17.83
CA GLN A 3 4.81 7.20 17.01
C GLN A 3 5.76 6.23 16.31
N SER A 4 6.03 5.08 16.91
CA SER A 4 6.89 4.07 16.27
C SER A 4 6.23 3.51 15.00
N LEU A 5 4.92 3.34 15.03
CA LEU A 5 4.16 2.89 13.87
C LEU A 5 4.10 3.97 12.78
N VAL A 6 3.93 5.23 13.19
CA VAL A 6 3.98 6.38 12.27
C VAL A 6 5.34 6.45 11.57
N GLU A 7 6.42 6.29 12.34
CA GLU A 7 7.78 6.32 11.77
C GLU A 7 8.01 5.19 10.78
N ARG A 8 7.51 3.99 11.09
CA ARG A 8 7.61 2.86 10.17
C ARG A 8 6.84 3.12 8.88
N MET A 9 5.66 3.70 8.99
CA MET A 9 4.87 4.11 7.82
C MET A 9 5.61 5.13 6.96
N ARG A 10 6.30 6.09 7.59
CA ARG A 10 7.09 7.07 6.83
C ARG A 10 8.24 6.43 6.07
N GLU A 11 8.91 5.45 6.67
CA GLU A 11 9.95 4.68 6.00
C GLU A 11 9.40 3.98 4.74
N TYR A 12 8.23 3.36 4.89
CA TYR A 12 7.55 2.70 3.78
C TYR A 12 7.20 3.69 2.65
N LEU A 13 6.58 4.81 3.00
CA LEU A 13 6.20 5.83 2.01
C LEU A 13 7.43 6.41 1.31
N ASN A 14 8.50 6.66 2.06
CA ASN A 14 9.74 7.19 1.49
C ASN A 14 10.42 6.17 0.55
N ALA A 15 10.38 4.89 0.89
CA ALA A 15 10.90 3.84 0.02
C ALA A 15 10.12 3.81 -1.30
N GLY A 16 8.79 4.00 -1.25
CA GLY A 16 7.96 4.09 -2.44
C GLY A 16 8.31 5.29 -3.31
N LEU A 17 8.46 6.47 -2.69
CA LEU A 17 8.84 7.68 -3.42
C LEU A 17 10.21 7.56 -4.07
N ALA A 18 11.16 6.94 -3.39
CA ALA A 18 12.52 6.74 -3.90
C ALA A 18 12.60 5.61 -4.94
N MET A 19 11.52 4.89 -5.17
CA MET A 19 11.50 3.68 -6.01
C MET A 19 12.58 2.67 -5.58
N ASP A 20 12.77 2.56 -4.27
CA ASP A 20 13.72 1.62 -3.67
C ASP A 20 13.06 0.24 -3.60
N VAL A 21 13.12 -0.48 -4.72
CA VAL A 21 12.42 -1.75 -4.88
C VAL A 21 12.93 -2.80 -3.89
N GLU A 22 14.22 -2.80 -3.59
CA GLU A 22 14.82 -3.75 -2.65
C GLU A 22 14.32 -3.49 -1.22
N ALA A 23 14.22 -2.22 -0.81
CA ALA A 23 13.67 -1.85 0.49
C ALA A 23 12.17 -2.20 0.57
N LEU A 24 11.41 -1.92 -0.48
CA LEU A 24 9.99 -2.29 -0.55
C LEU A 24 9.79 -3.80 -0.44
N ASP A 25 10.61 -4.57 -1.14
CA ASP A 25 10.52 -6.03 -1.08
C ASP A 25 10.74 -6.54 0.35
N ALA A 26 11.68 -5.95 1.08
CA ALA A 26 11.94 -6.32 2.48
C ALA A 26 10.81 -5.88 3.42
N LEU A 27 10.13 -4.78 3.12
CA LEU A 27 9.03 -4.25 3.94
C LEU A 27 7.73 -5.03 3.78
N TYR A 28 7.45 -5.57 2.59
CA TYR A 28 6.24 -6.36 2.39
C TYR A 28 6.40 -7.76 2.95
N ASP A 29 5.44 -8.18 3.77
CA ASP A 29 5.36 -9.57 4.25
C ASP A 29 5.20 -10.52 3.06
N PRO A 30 5.77 -11.75 3.11
CA PRO A 30 5.55 -12.73 2.04
C PRO A 30 4.08 -12.99 1.72
N ASP A 31 3.21 -12.87 2.72
CA ASP A 31 1.76 -13.07 2.57
C ASP A 31 0.99 -11.76 2.38
N PHE A 32 1.70 -10.68 2.07
CA PHE A 32 1.07 -9.38 1.87
C PHE A 32 -0.02 -9.42 0.80
N GLU A 33 -1.13 -8.75 1.11
CA GLU A 33 -2.18 -8.45 0.15
C GLU A 33 -2.63 -7.00 0.29
N ASN A 34 -2.91 -6.38 -0.84
CA ASN A 34 -3.62 -5.10 -0.88
C ASN A 34 -5.06 -5.38 -1.31
N ILE A 35 -5.99 -5.01 -0.44
CA ILE A 35 -7.42 -5.15 -0.70
C ILE A 35 -7.96 -3.76 -1.05
N ARG A 36 -8.36 -3.55 -2.29
CA ARG A 36 -8.93 -2.28 -2.76
C ARG A 36 -10.42 -2.42 -2.92
N CYS A 37 -11.14 -1.52 -2.25
CA CYS A 37 -12.60 -1.46 -2.29
C CYS A 37 -13.04 -0.07 -2.72
N ASP A 38 -14.24 0.04 -3.29
CA ASP A 38 -14.80 1.34 -3.62
C ASP A 38 -16.22 1.51 -3.05
N GLU A 39 -16.80 2.69 -3.27
CA GLU A 39 -18.12 3.03 -2.76
C GLU A 39 -19.23 2.13 -3.30
N ALA A 40 -19.06 1.59 -4.51
CA ALA A 40 -20.02 0.68 -5.12
C ALA A 40 -19.88 -0.77 -4.63
N GLY A 41 -18.90 -1.05 -3.75
CA GLY A 41 -18.67 -2.40 -3.25
C GLY A 41 -17.86 -3.28 -4.19
N GLN A 42 -17.18 -2.69 -5.17
CA GLN A 42 -16.24 -3.44 -6.00
C GLN A 42 -14.97 -3.74 -5.22
N VAL A 43 -14.36 -4.91 -5.44
CA VAL A 43 -13.16 -5.34 -4.72
C VAL A 43 -12.13 -5.91 -5.69
N VAL A 44 -10.87 -5.50 -5.51
CA VAL A 44 -9.71 -6.11 -6.18
C VAL A 44 -8.67 -6.44 -5.11
N ILE A 45 -8.11 -7.63 -5.18
CA ILE A 45 -7.04 -8.06 -4.27
C ILE A 45 -5.76 -8.25 -5.07
N LEU A 46 -4.69 -7.57 -4.64
CA LEU A 46 -3.38 -7.64 -5.27
C LEU A 46 -2.37 -8.25 -4.31
N THR A 47 -1.60 -9.22 -4.79
CA THR A 47 -0.57 -9.91 -3.99
C THR A 47 0.74 -9.12 -3.96
N LYS A 48 1.64 -9.51 -3.05
CA LYS A 48 3.01 -8.97 -3.02
C LYS A 48 3.67 -9.12 -4.39
N GLY A 49 3.55 -10.29 -5.01
CA GLY A 49 4.17 -10.55 -6.31
C GLY A 49 3.71 -9.56 -7.38
N GLN A 50 2.41 -9.27 -7.39
CA GLN A 50 1.83 -8.31 -8.34
C GLN A 50 2.34 -6.89 -8.06
N PHE A 51 2.44 -6.50 -6.78
CA PHE A 51 2.98 -5.19 -6.39
C PHE A 51 4.45 -5.05 -6.80
N MET A 52 5.25 -6.05 -6.50
CA MET A 52 6.69 -6.01 -6.81
C MET A 52 6.94 -5.98 -8.32
N ALA A 53 6.15 -6.73 -9.09
CA ALA A 53 6.26 -6.70 -10.55
C ALA A 53 5.96 -5.30 -11.10
N ARG A 54 4.93 -4.64 -10.56
CA ARG A 54 4.58 -3.28 -10.96
C ARG A 54 5.69 -2.28 -10.61
N PHE A 55 6.24 -2.35 -9.40
CA PHE A 55 7.33 -1.45 -8.98
C PHE A 55 8.55 -1.61 -9.87
N ARG A 56 8.94 -2.84 -10.19
CA ARG A 56 10.07 -3.11 -11.07
C ARG A 56 9.84 -2.57 -12.47
N ALA A 57 8.64 -2.77 -13.01
CA ALA A 57 8.28 -2.25 -14.33
C ALA A 57 8.33 -0.73 -14.37
N LEU A 58 7.79 -0.05 -13.36
CA LEU A 58 7.83 1.40 -13.28
C LEU A 58 9.26 1.93 -13.17
N ARG A 59 10.10 1.27 -12.35
CA ARG A 59 11.51 1.65 -12.20
C ARG A 59 12.25 1.52 -13.52
N GLU A 60 12.05 0.44 -14.25
CA GLU A 60 12.68 0.22 -15.56
C GLU A 60 12.28 1.28 -16.59
N GLN A 61 11.06 1.80 -16.47
CA GLN A 61 10.54 2.86 -17.34
C GLN A 61 10.94 4.26 -16.88
N GLY A 62 11.66 4.38 -15.76
CA GLY A 62 12.00 5.66 -15.17
C GLY A 62 10.83 6.40 -14.57
N GLN A 63 9.73 5.70 -14.28
CA GLN A 63 8.52 6.27 -13.70
C GLN A 63 8.51 6.11 -12.19
N ARG A 64 7.67 6.89 -11.50
CA ARG A 64 7.54 6.86 -10.05
C ARG A 64 6.11 6.56 -9.64
N ILE A 65 5.97 5.98 -8.43
CA ILE A 65 4.67 5.78 -7.81
C ILE A 65 4.45 6.92 -6.81
N GLY A 66 3.38 7.66 -6.99
CA GLY A 66 3.05 8.76 -6.10
C GLY A 66 4.02 9.92 -6.24
N GLU A 67 3.60 11.08 -5.81
CA GLU A 67 4.37 12.30 -5.99
C GLU A 67 4.81 12.93 -4.69
N ARG A 68 4.03 12.76 -3.61
CA ARG A 68 4.28 13.45 -2.35
C ARG A 68 3.91 12.62 -1.14
N VAL A 69 4.68 12.81 -0.07
CA VAL A 69 4.39 12.28 1.26
C VAL A 69 3.72 13.33 2.13
N ASP A 70 3.85 14.60 1.80
CA ASP A 70 3.41 15.74 2.61
C ASP A 70 1.89 15.98 2.57
N ASP A 71 1.16 15.37 1.66
CA ASP A 71 -0.31 15.40 1.66
C ASP A 71 -0.95 14.31 2.52
N VAL A 72 -0.12 13.51 3.17
CA VAL A 72 -0.54 12.38 3.98
C VAL A 72 -0.90 12.83 5.40
N ARG A 73 -2.02 12.33 5.93
CA ARG A 73 -2.39 12.50 7.33
C ARG A 73 -2.61 11.14 7.97
N PHE A 74 -1.99 10.90 9.11
CA PHE A 74 -2.23 9.71 9.91
C PHE A 74 -3.33 10.02 10.91
N LEU A 75 -4.41 9.26 10.89
CA LEU A 75 -5.63 9.57 11.63
C LEU A 75 -5.75 8.79 12.94
N ALA A 76 -5.33 7.55 12.97
CA ALA A 76 -5.47 6.70 14.15
C ALA A 76 -4.51 5.51 14.07
N THR A 77 -4.05 5.05 15.22
CA THR A 77 -3.29 3.80 15.34
C THR A 77 -3.93 2.90 16.38
N THR A 78 -3.84 1.59 16.17
CA THR A 78 -4.31 0.57 17.11
C THR A 78 -3.26 -0.53 17.18
N VAL A 79 -2.91 -0.96 18.40
CA VAL A 79 -1.93 -2.02 18.60
C VAL A 79 -2.59 -3.15 19.39
N TYR A 80 -2.52 -4.36 18.85
CA TYR A 80 -3.11 -5.54 19.50
C TYR A 80 -2.46 -6.82 18.98
N GLY A 81 -2.21 -7.76 19.89
CA GLY A 81 -1.86 -9.14 19.54
C GLY A 81 -0.72 -9.30 18.54
N GLY A 82 0.39 -8.61 18.68
CA GLY A 82 1.51 -8.71 17.72
C GLY A 82 1.28 -8.01 16.40
N GLN A 83 0.25 -7.16 16.31
CA GLN A 83 -0.07 -6.39 15.13
C GLN A 83 -0.35 -4.93 15.50
N GLY A 84 -0.12 -4.05 14.53
CA GLY A 84 -0.51 -2.66 14.64
C GLY A 84 -1.20 -2.21 13.38
N THR A 85 -2.24 -1.39 13.52
CA THR A 85 -2.92 -0.82 12.37
C THR A 85 -2.80 0.69 12.40
N ILE A 86 -2.71 1.28 11.22
CA ILE A 86 -2.68 2.73 11.07
C ILE A 86 -3.61 3.14 9.94
N VAL A 87 -4.50 4.09 10.23
CA VAL A 87 -5.40 4.67 9.25
C VAL A 87 -4.76 5.93 8.69
N MET A 88 -4.70 6.02 7.38
CA MET A 88 -4.09 7.13 6.66
C MET A 88 -5.09 7.74 5.69
N HIS A 89 -5.07 9.05 5.60
CA HIS A 89 -5.82 9.81 4.61
C HIS A 89 -4.86 10.47 3.64
N ARG A 90 -5.18 10.42 2.38
CA ARG A 90 -4.39 11.04 1.32
C ARG A 90 -5.31 11.62 0.25
N ILE A 91 -4.88 12.70 -0.40
CA ILE A 91 -5.53 13.21 -1.60
C ILE A 91 -4.75 12.70 -2.80
N ASN A 92 -5.41 11.92 -3.65
CA ASN A 92 -4.80 11.38 -4.86
C ASN A 92 -5.54 11.95 -6.07
N GLU A 93 -4.85 12.77 -6.87
CA GLU A 93 -5.42 13.45 -8.03
C GLU A 93 -6.73 14.19 -7.68
N GLY A 94 -6.72 14.88 -6.55
CA GLY A 94 -7.88 15.64 -6.07
C GLY A 94 -8.97 14.81 -5.39
N VAL A 95 -8.80 13.50 -5.30
CA VAL A 95 -9.79 12.59 -4.69
C VAL A 95 -9.27 12.08 -3.34
N PRO A 96 -10.08 12.23 -2.26
CA PRO A 96 -9.70 11.67 -0.96
C PRO A 96 -9.69 10.14 -1.00
N VAL A 97 -8.66 9.54 -0.43
CA VAL A 97 -8.52 8.09 -0.31
C VAL A 97 -8.18 7.75 1.13
N LEU A 98 -8.84 6.73 1.67
CA LEU A 98 -8.53 6.20 2.99
C LEU A 98 -7.81 4.87 2.87
N TYR A 99 -6.84 4.69 3.75
CA TYR A 99 -6.04 3.48 3.82
C TYR A 99 -6.04 2.96 5.24
N ASN A 100 -5.95 1.64 5.40
CA ASN A 100 -5.62 1.02 6.67
C ASN A 100 -4.49 0.04 6.43
N PHE A 101 -3.37 0.25 7.12
CA PHE A 101 -2.18 -0.58 6.99
C PHE A 101 -2.04 -1.44 8.24
N VAL A 102 -1.75 -2.73 8.05
CA VAL A 102 -1.55 -3.69 9.15
C VAL A 102 -0.10 -4.13 9.15
N TRP A 103 0.59 -3.84 10.24
CA TRP A 103 2.01 -4.17 10.45
C TRP A 103 2.18 -5.28 11.45
N ARG A 104 3.16 -6.13 11.23
CA ARG A 104 3.55 -7.19 12.16
C ARG A 104 4.55 -6.66 13.18
N TRP A 105 4.34 -6.99 14.43
CA TRP A 105 5.29 -6.69 15.52
C TRP A 105 6.02 -7.96 15.91
N GLU A 106 7.33 -7.98 15.77
CA GLU A 106 8.20 -9.10 16.15
C GLU A 106 9.54 -8.56 16.64
N ASP A 107 10.09 -9.19 17.65
CA ASP A 107 11.42 -8.86 18.18
C ASP A 107 11.59 -7.39 18.54
N GLY A 108 10.54 -6.81 19.11
CA GLY A 108 10.55 -5.42 19.60
C GLY A 108 10.45 -4.35 18.53
N ARG A 109 9.99 -4.70 17.33
CA ARG A 109 9.86 -3.73 16.24
C ARG A 109 8.74 -4.08 15.26
N TRP A 110 8.33 -3.11 14.47
CA TRP A 110 7.45 -3.33 13.32
C TRP A 110 8.29 -3.90 12.18
N THR A 111 8.02 -5.14 11.78
CA THR A 111 8.85 -5.85 10.81
C THR A 111 8.34 -5.72 9.39
N THR A 112 7.17 -6.26 9.10
CA THR A 112 6.63 -6.29 7.73
C THR A 112 5.21 -5.80 7.67
N LEU A 113 4.85 -5.24 6.52
CA LEU A 113 3.49 -4.83 6.18
C LEU A 113 2.72 -6.07 5.70
N VAL A 114 1.67 -6.43 6.45
CA VAL A 114 0.91 -7.66 6.21
C VAL A 114 -0.28 -7.41 5.31
N ARG A 115 -0.95 -6.28 5.50
CA ARG A 115 -2.15 -5.91 4.72
C ARG A 115 -2.18 -4.42 4.48
N GLU A 116 -2.68 -4.05 3.32
CA GLU A 116 -3.01 -2.67 2.99
C GLU A 116 -4.45 -2.68 2.47
N PHE A 117 -5.35 -2.01 3.19
CA PHE A 117 -6.71 -1.79 2.73
C PHE A 117 -6.78 -0.40 2.13
N THR A 118 -7.27 -0.31 0.89
CA THR A 118 -7.44 0.96 0.20
C THR A 118 -8.92 1.15 -0.09
N PHE A 119 -9.49 2.26 0.37
CA PHE A 119 -10.89 2.61 0.17
C PHE A 119 -10.94 3.82 -0.75
N ASP A 120 -11.31 3.58 -1.99
CA ASP A 120 -11.31 4.57 -3.05
C ASP A 120 -12.76 4.90 -3.45
N LYS A 121 -12.92 5.93 -4.27
CA LYS A 121 -14.24 6.30 -4.77
C LYS A 121 -14.73 5.34 -5.85
N ASP A 122 -13.88 5.02 -6.80
CA ASP A 122 -14.19 4.16 -7.94
C ASP A 122 -12.93 3.45 -8.43
N ILE A 123 -12.91 2.12 -8.34
CA ILE A 123 -11.78 1.31 -8.79
C ILE A 123 -12.02 0.66 -10.16
N THR A 124 -13.05 1.08 -10.88
CA THR A 124 -13.34 0.55 -12.21
C THR A 124 -12.13 0.56 -13.16
N PRO A 125 -11.32 1.64 -13.22
CA PRO A 125 -10.11 1.62 -14.06
C PRO A 125 -9.13 0.51 -13.70
N LEU A 126 -8.95 0.25 -12.41
CA LEU A 126 -8.06 -0.81 -11.93
C LEU A 126 -8.60 -2.19 -12.32
N ILE A 127 -9.92 -2.40 -12.20
CA ILE A 127 -10.57 -3.65 -12.58
C ILE A 127 -10.37 -3.91 -14.08
N ARG A 128 -10.54 -2.90 -14.92
CA ARG A 128 -10.34 -3.02 -16.36
C ARG A 128 -8.90 -3.36 -16.71
N MET A 129 -7.94 -2.76 -16.01
CA MET A 129 -6.53 -3.09 -16.19
C MET A 129 -6.23 -4.55 -15.82
N ALA A 130 -6.77 -5.02 -14.71
CA ALA A 130 -6.60 -6.39 -14.26
C ALA A 130 -7.23 -7.40 -15.26
N GLU A 131 -8.41 -7.09 -15.79
CA GLU A 131 -9.07 -7.91 -16.81
C GLU A 131 -8.29 -7.95 -18.12
N ALA A 132 -7.79 -6.81 -18.56
CA ALA A 132 -6.97 -6.71 -19.77
C ALA A 132 -5.68 -7.52 -19.63
N ALA A 133 -5.02 -7.47 -18.46
CA ALA A 133 -3.82 -8.25 -18.20
C ALA A 133 -4.11 -9.76 -18.23
N ARG A 134 -5.25 -10.20 -17.68
CA ARG A 134 -5.67 -11.60 -17.75
C ARG A 134 -5.97 -12.02 -19.19
N GLY A 135 -6.65 -11.16 -19.96
CA GLY A 135 -6.94 -11.41 -21.36
C GLY A 135 -5.68 -11.55 -22.22
N VAL A 136 -4.66 -10.76 -21.94
CA VAL A 136 -3.38 -10.83 -22.64
C VAL A 136 -2.60 -12.09 -22.27
N SER A 137 -2.73 -12.56 -21.03
CA SER A 137 -2.01 -13.76 -20.58
C SER A 137 -2.73 -15.07 -20.96
N ALA A 138 -3.95 -14.98 -21.43
CA ALA A 138 -4.66 -16.14 -21.96
C ALA A 138 -4.27 -16.40 -23.42
#